data_f6edff86d94393d97d006cc5bc703997
#
_entry.id   f6edff86d94393d97d006cc5bc703997
#
_cell.length_a   1.000
_cell.length_b   1.000
_cell.length_c   1.000
_cell.angle_alpha   90.00
_cell.angle_beta   90.00
_cell.angle_gamma   90.00
#
_symmetry.space_group_name_H-M   'P 1'
#
loop_
_entity.id
_entity.type
_entity.pdbx_description
1 polymer ?
#
loop_
_entity_poly.entity_id
_entity_poly.type
_entity_poly.pdbx_seq_one_letter_code
_entity_poly.pdbx_strand_id
1 'polypeptide(L)'
;MTTARFLQIHTLHSYSAALLNRDDSGLAKRIKYGDAIRTRISSQCLKRHWRTAEDDPHALLKIPGAEDAFRSRELVTLKVIEPLSEAHKPMTLTVLNDLFQKQVYGDKGTEKKSRQTLILGAPELRWLSEQAVALAPQIEKAISDLGADPGDKKAVAKALKDTEDVTKNWAASFKKNMEVLREQNVLAAGLASALFGRMVTSDPAANIDAPIHVAHAFTVHEEETESDYFTAVDDLKRDEDDSGADTIQETELTSGLFYGYVVVDVPGLVSNLTGCERHQWLEADRSMAAGVVHNLIYLIAEVSPGAKLGSTAPYGRAEMVLVEAGDRQPRSLSAAFREPAAASLPAALAKMKQHLETMDRLYETGEARRSLHTLNDELPAAPRGSLREIAEWAKATVLSPEVHR
;
A
#
# COMPACT_ATOMS: atom_id res chain seq x y z
N MET A 1 -18.67 11.09 -27.20
CA MET A 1 -17.57 11.28 -26.25
C MET A 1 -18.11 11.02 -24.86
N THR A 2 -17.39 10.26 -24.05
CA THR A 2 -17.70 10.02 -22.64
C THR A 2 -16.51 10.43 -21.81
N THR A 3 -16.75 10.91 -20.57
CA THR A 3 -15.68 11.30 -19.66
C THR A 3 -15.17 10.06 -18.92
N ALA A 4 -13.89 9.75 -19.03
CA ALA A 4 -13.29 8.62 -18.33
C ALA A 4 -13.14 8.90 -16.83
N ARG A 5 -14.14 8.50 -16.04
CA ARG A 5 -14.14 8.59 -14.58
C ARG A 5 -13.35 7.47 -13.90
N PHE A 6 -13.23 6.35 -14.58
CA PHE A 6 -12.55 5.17 -14.06
C PHE A 6 -11.54 4.64 -15.05
N LEU A 7 -10.38 4.26 -14.52
CA LEU A 7 -9.43 3.40 -15.21
C LEU A 7 -9.44 2.03 -14.51
N GLN A 8 -9.56 0.97 -15.28
CA GLN A 8 -9.57 -0.41 -14.82
C GLN A 8 -8.35 -1.12 -15.39
N ILE A 9 -7.55 -1.73 -14.55
CA ILE A 9 -6.30 -2.39 -14.94
C ILE A 9 -6.44 -3.87 -14.59
N HIS A 10 -6.36 -4.73 -15.59
CA HIS A 10 -6.39 -6.17 -15.47
C HIS A 10 -5.02 -6.73 -15.84
N THR A 11 -4.52 -7.69 -15.08
CA THR A 11 -3.21 -8.30 -15.36
C THR A 11 -3.24 -9.80 -15.23
N LEU A 12 -2.34 -10.45 -15.96
CA LEU A 12 -1.97 -11.86 -15.76
C LEU A 12 -0.46 -11.90 -15.49
N HIS A 13 -0.08 -12.50 -14.35
CA HIS A 13 1.32 -12.70 -13.95
C HIS A 13 1.59 -14.17 -13.69
N SER A 14 2.69 -14.69 -14.24
CA SER A 14 3.15 -16.04 -13.99
C SER A 14 4.28 -16.05 -12.97
N TYR A 15 4.20 -16.94 -12.01
CA TYR A 15 5.25 -17.20 -11.04
C TYR A 15 5.47 -18.70 -10.91
N SER A 16 6.73 -19.12 -10.78
CA SER A 16 7.12 -20.50 -10.62
C SER A 16 7.88 -20.68 -9.29
N ALA A 17 7.55 -21.70 -8.54
CA ALA A 17 8.25 -22.08 -7.29
C ALA A 17 8.50 -20.90 -6.34
N ALA A 18 7.45 -20.10 -6.06
CA ALA A 18 7.56 -18.88 -5.27
C ALA A 18 6.62 -18.88 -4.07
N LEU A 19 7.00 -18.18 -3.00
CA LEU A 19 6.14 -17.90 -1.87
C LEU A 19 5.79 -16.41 -1.85
N LEU A 20 4.70 -16.04 -2.52
CA LEU A 20 4.35 -14.65 -2.78
C LEU A 20 3.69 -13.97 -1.58
N ASN A 21 2.78 -14.65 -0.87
CA ASN A 21 2.06 -14.10 0.26
C ASN A 21 1.66 -15.19 1.27
N ARG A 22 2.17 -15.10 2.49
CA ARG A 22 1.97 -16.09 3.56
C ARG A 22 0.74 -15.79 4.42
N ASP A 23 0.14 -16.83 4.97
CA ASP A 23 -0.78 -16.79 6.11
C ASP A 23 -0.03 -16.80 7.45
N ASP A 24 -0.77 -16.92 8.55
CA ASP A 24 -0.22 -16.93 9.91
C ASP A 24 0.53 -18.24 10.24
N SER A 25 0.27 -19.30 9.47
CA SER A 25 0.96 -20.60 9.58
C SER A 25 2.22 -20.66 8.71
N GLY A 26 2.51 -19.61 7.93
CA GLY A 26 3.65 -19.56 7.01
C GLY A 26 3.38 -20.16 5.63
N LEU A 27 2.19 -20.71 5.39
CA LEU A 27 1.76 -21.29 4.13
C LEU A 27 1.28 -20.21 3.14
N ALA A 28 1.21 -20.55 1.86
CA ALA A 28 0.63 -19.67 0.85
C ALA A 28 -0.86 -19.38 1.15
N LYS A 29 -1.25 -18.12 1.00
CA LYS A 29 -2.65 -17.74 1.20
C LYS A 29 -3.54 -18.32 0.12
N ARG A 30 -4.71 -18.84 0.54
CA ARG A 30 -5.71 -19.50 -0.30
C ARG A 30 -7.04 -18.80 -0.27
N ILE A 31 -7.86 -19.05 -1.29
CA ILE A 31 -9.26 -18.67 -1.37
C ILE A 31 -10.01 -19.69 -2.21
N LYS A 32 -11.21 -20.06 -1.78
CA LYS A 32 -12.13 -20.85 -2.63
C LYS A 32 -12.84 -19.88 -3.60
N TYR A 33 -12.72 -20.16 -4.90
CA TYR A 33 -13.44 -19.41 -5.94
C TYR A 33 -13.93 -20.36 -7.02
N GLY A 34 -15.25 -20.34 -7.28
CA GLY A 34 -15.91 -21.39 -8.04
C GLY A 34 -15.79 -22.72 -7.29
N ASP A 35 -15.49 -23.78 -8.01
CA ASP A 35 -15.37 -25.14 -7.45
C ASP A 35 -13.94 -25.53 -7.05
N ALA A 36 -12.97 -24.61 -7.14
CA ALA A 36 -11.56 -24.88 -6.85
C ALA A 36 -10.97 -23.97 -5.78
N ILE A 37 -9.94 -24.48 -5.09
CA ILE A 37 -9.07 -23.69 -4.23
C ILE A 37 -8.03 -22.99 -5.11
N ARG A 38 -7.76 -21.72 -4.82
CA ARG A 38 -6.83 -20.87 -5.57
C ARG A 38 -5.76 -20.34 -4.63
N THR A 39 -4.54 -20.28 -5.09
CA THR A 39 -3.51 -19.47 -4.41
C THR A 39 -3.85 -17.99 -4.61
N ARG A 40 -3.71 -17.18 -3.55
CA ARG A 40 -4.04 -15.77 -3.62
C ARG A 40 -2.96 -14.86 -3.05
N ILE A 41 -2.90 -13.67 -3.62
CA ILE A 41 -2.08 -12.55 -3.10
C ILE A 41 -3.04 -11.49 -2.58
N SER A 42 -2.88 -11.09 -1.33
CA SER A 42 -3.76 -10.08 -0.73
C SER A 42 -3.52 -8.68 -1.32
N SER A 43 -4.58 -7.90 -1.40
CA SER A 43 -4.49 -6.51 -1.86
C SER A 43 -3.52 -5.66 -1.02
N GLN A 44 -3.44 -5.95 0.29
CA GLN A 44 -2.49 -5.30 1.19
C GLN A 44 -1.03 -5.62 0.83
N CYS A 45 -0.77 -6.88 0.43
CA CYS A 45 0.56 -7.31 -0.04
C CYS A 45 0.94 -6.54 -1.31
N LEU A 46 0.07 -6.51 -2.32
CA LEU A 46 0.29 -5.78 -3.56
C LEU A 46 0.54 -4.29 -3.30
N LYS A 47 -0.38 -3.61 -2.61
CA LYS A 47 -0.24 -2.18 -2.26
C LYS A 47 1.05 -1.88 -1.48
N ARG A 48 1.48 -2.78 -0.60
CA ARG A 48 2.73 -2.61 0.15
C ARG A 48 3.93 -2.60 -0.80
N HIS A 49 4.04 -3.58 -1.71
CA HIS A 49 5.17 -3.68 -2.64
C HIS A 49 5.23 -2.46 -3.57
N TRP A 50 4.12 -2.01 -4.13
CA TRP A 50 4.09 -0.79 -4.97
C TRP A 50 4.46 0.47 -4.20
N ARG A 51 4.05 0.59 -2.95
CA ARG A 51 4.37 1.74 -2.10
C ARG A 51 5.84 1.78 -1.66
N THR A 52 6.47 0.63 -1.47
CA THR A 52 7.85 0.51 -0.95
C THR A 52 8.89 0.23 -2.04
N ALA A 53 8.55 0.36 -3.30
CA ALA A 53 9.45 0.20 -4.44
C ALA A 53 10.26 1.48 -4.69
N GLU A 54 11.03 1.94 -3.69
CA GLU A 54 11.71 3.25 -3.70
C GLU A 54 12.82 3.34 -4.77
N ASP A 55 13.50 2.22 -5.03
CA ASP A 55 14.58 2.14 -6.02
C ASP A 55 14.07 2.05 -7.46
N ASP A 56 12.79 1.73 -7.67
CA ASP A 56 12.20 1.60 -8.99
C ASP A 56 12.20 2.96 -9.73
N PRO A 57 12.50 2.99 -11.04
CA PRO A 57 12.41 4.22 -11.84
C PRO A 57 11.03 4.89 -11.78
N HIS A 58 9.97 4.11 -11.61
CA HIS A 58 8.57 4.54 -11.51
C HIS A 58 8.04 4.57 -10.07
N ALA A 59 8.93 4.63 -9.07
CA ALA A 59 8.52 4.77 -7.67
C ALA A 59 7.55 5.95 -7.49
N LEU A 60 6.52 5.76 -6.67
CA LEU A 60 5.49 6.79 -6.42
C LEU A 60 6.09 8.07 -5.83
N LEU A 61 7.14 7.95 -5.00
CA LEU A 61 7.82 9.09 -4.40
C LEU A 61 8.73 9.87 -5.38
N LYS A 62 8.96 9.35 -6.60
CA LYS A 62 9.66 10.09 -7.66
C LYS A 62 8.74 11.04 -8.44
N ILE A 63 7.45 11.02 -8.16
CA ILE A 63 6.49 11.96 -8.75
C ILE A 63 6.71 13.34 -8.12
N PRO A 64 6.86 14.41 -8.93
CA PRO A 64 7.04 15.77 -8.40
C PRO A 64 5.92 16.17 -7.42
N GLY A 65 6.30 16.68 -6.26
CA GLY A 65 5.36 17.09 -5.20
C GLY A 65 4.86 15.93 -4.32
N ALA A 66 5.32 14.70 -4.53
CA ALA A 66 4.97 13.58 -3.66
C ALA A 66 5.56 13.77 -2.25
N GLU A 67 4.74 13.53 -1.23
CA GLU A 67 5.14 13.51 0.17
C GLU A 67 5.08 12.08 0.69
N ASP A 68 6.13 11.66 1.40
CA ASP A 68 6.23 10.31 1.95
C ASP A 68 5.24 10.07 3.11
N ALA A 69 4.99 8.81 3.43
CA ALA A 69 4.17 8.39 4.55
C ALA A 69 4.70 7.12 5.21
N PHE A 70 4.72 7.12 6.52
CA PHE A 70 5.25 6.03 7.34
C PHE A 70 4.14 5.30 8.07
N ARG A 71 4.24 3.97 8.10
CA ARG A 71 3.24 3.11 8.73
C ARG A 71 3.84 2.37 9.93
N SER A 72 3.43 2.71 11.15
CA SER A 72 3.90 2.05 12.38
C SER A 72 2.95 2.26 13.55
N ARG A 73 3.14 1.46 14.62
CA ARG A 73 2.58 1.70 15.95
C ARG A 73 3.48 2.60 16.80
N GLU A 74 4.67 2.92 16.32
CA GLU A 74 5.73 3.60 17.07
C GLU A 74 6.24 4.87 16.38
N LEU A 75 5.42 5.46 15.48
CA LEU A 75 5.83 6.65 14.72
C LEU A 75 6.27 7.80 15.64
N VAL A 76 5.52 8.06 16.71
CA VAL A 76 5.85 9.09 17.68
C VAL A 76 7.22 8.83 18.31
N THR A 77 7.42 7.64 18.86
CA THR A 77 8.69 7.29 19.50
C THR A 77 9.87 7.41 18.53
N LEU A 78 9.79 6.68 17.39
CA LEU A 78 10.93 6.51 16.48
C LEU A 78 11.23 7.76 15.62
N LYS A 79 10.20 8.52 15.24
CA LYS A 79 10.35 9.62 14.28
C LYS A 79 10.29 11.01 14.92
N VAL A 80 9.73 11.12 16.14
CA VAL A 80 9.54 12.41 16.81
C VAL A 80 10.41 12.53 18.06
N ILE A 81 10.44 11.50 18.91
CA ILE A 81 11.07 11.59 20.24
C ILE A 81 12.52 11.12 20.23
N GLU A 82 12.84 9.96 19.64
CA GLU A 82 14.22 9.45 19.60
C GLU A 82 15.24 10.43 18.99
N PRO A 83 14.92 11.20 17.94
CA PRO A 83 15.83 12.20 17.40
C PRO A 83 16.26 13.29 18.42
N LEU A 84 15.50 13.47 19.51
CA LEU A 84 15.78 14.43 20.56
C LEU A 84 16.68 13.87 21.70
N SER A 85 17.05 12.60 21.64
CA SER A 85 17.72 11.86 22.72
C SER A 85 19.10 12.42 23.09
N GLU A 86 19.81 13.02 22.15
CA GLU A 86 21.13 13.63 22.43
C GLU A 86 21.02 15.01 23.08
N ALA A 87 19.91 15.72 22.87
CA ALA A 87 19.71 17.09 23.30
C ALA A 87 18.98 17.21 24.65
N HIS A 88 18.22 16.21 25.06
CA HIS A 88 17.31 16.29 26.22
C HIS A 88 17.46 15.11 27.19
N LYS A 89 17.09 15.34 28.44
CA LYS A 89 17.16 14.33 29.50
C LYS A 89 16.13 13.20 29.30
N PRO A 90 16.44 11.95 29.72
CA PRO A 90 15.53 10.82 29.55
C PRO A 90 14.12 11.02 30.12
N MET A 91 13.99 11.69 31.28
CA MET A 91 12.70 11.99 31.89
C MET A 91 11.85 12.94 31.00
N THR A 92 12.47 13.94 30.40
CA THR A 92 11.81 14.87 29.44
C THR A 92 11.28 14.11 28.23
N LEU A 93 12.10 13.23 27.67
CA LEU A 93 11.71 12.39 26.51
C LEU A 93 10.55 11.46 26.86
N THR A 94 10.53 10.92 28.07
CA THR A 94 9.43 10.06 28.55
C THR A 94 8.12 10.85 28.66
N VAL A 95 8.14 12.03 29.23
CA VAL A 95 6.95 12.90 29.33
C VAL A 95 6.45 13.32 27.95
N LEU A 96 7.34 13.75 27.06
CA LEU A 96 7.00 14.09 25.67
C LEU A 96 6.39 12.90 24.95
N ASN A 97 7.01 11.72 25.06
CA ASN A 97 6.53 10.51 24.41
C ASN A 97 5.12 10.14 24.88
N ASP A 98 4.86 10.16 26.18
CA ASP A 98 3.53 9.89 26.74
C ASP A 98 2.48 10.89 26.26
N LEU A 99 2.82 12.18 26.27
CA LEU A 99 1.95 13.25 25.80
C LEU A 99 1.57 13.07 24.31
N PHE A 100 2.56 12.93 23.45
CA PHE A 100 2.36 12.82 22.01
C PHE A 100 1.65 11.52 21.63
N GLN A 101 1.97 10.41 22.29
CA GLN A 101 1.30 9.13 22.06
C GLN A 101 -0.20 9.19 22.40
N LYS A 102 -0.57 9.85 23.50
CA LYS A 102 -1.99 10.06 23.85
C LYS A 102 -2.73 10.88 22.79
N GLN A 103 -2.10 11.93 22.29
CA GLN A 103 -2.75 12.79 21.29
C GLN A 103 -2.89 12.09 19.93
N VAL A 104 -1.87 11.34 19.49
CA VAL A 104 -1.84 10.70 18.18
C VAL A 104 -2.64 9.38 18.16
N TYR A 105 -2.48 8.53 19.20
CA TYR A 105 -3.10 7.20 19.23
C TYR A 105 -4.36 7.13 20.10
N GLY A 106 -4.76 8.23 20.76
CA GLY A 106 -5.90 8.28 21.70
C GLY A 106 -5.53 7.85 23.12
N ASP A 107 -6.52 7.74 24.01
CA ASP A 107 -6.34 7.55 25.45
C ASP A 107 -5.46 6.34 25.83
N LYS A 108 -5.51 5.27 25.07
CA LYS A 108 -4.66 4.08 25.26
C LYS A 108 -3.34 4.14 24.48
N GLY A 109 -2.98 5.31 23.96
CA GLY A 109 -1.78 5.51 23.14
C GLY A 109 -0.46 5.15 23.84
N THR A 110 -0.37 5.26 25.17
CA THR A 110 0.81 4.85 25.93
C THR A 110 0.99 3.34 26.05
N GLU A 111 -0.07 2.55 25.78
CA GLU A 111 -0.03 1.10 25.80
C GLU A 111 0.32 0.54 24.41
N LYS A 112 1.57 0.13 24.21
CA LYS A 112 2.06 -0.37 22.89
C LYS A 112 1.18 -1.44 22.23
N LYS A 113 0.63 -2.38 23.02
CA LYS A 113 -0.20 -3.48 22.51
C LYS A 113 -1.58 -2.99 22.04
N SER A 114 -2.08 -1.90 22.59
CA SER A 114 -3.41 -1.34 22.30
C SER A 114 -3.42 -0.33 21.16
N ARG A 115 -2.22 0.09 20.68
CA ARG A 115 -2.11 1.08 19.60
C ARG A 115 -2.56 0.50 18.26
N GLN A 116 -3.33 1.28 17.52
CA GLN A 116 -3.57 1.04 16.11
C GLN A 116 -2.29 1.29 15.31
N THR A 117 -2.06 0.51 14.24
CA THR A 117 -1.03 0.83 13.25
C THR A 117 -1.52 1.99 12.39
N LEU A 118 -0.98 3.19 12.60
CA LEU A 118 -1.33 4.40 11.85
C LEU A 118 -0.40 4.63 10.66
N ILE A 119 -0.87 5.42 9.71
CA ILE A 119 -0.06 6.04 8.66
C ILE A 119 -0.05 7.54 8.96
N LEU A 120 1.15 8.13 9.07
CA LEU A 120 1.35 9.57 9.14
C LEU A 120 2.25 10.01 7.99
N GLY A 121 1.90 11.12 7.37
CA GLY A 121 2.70 11.73 6.32
C GLY A 121 3.94 12.43 6.88
N ALA A 122 4.95 12.60 6.04
CA ALA A 122 6.16 13.34 6.41
C ALA A 122 5.87 14.77 6.90
N PRO A 123 4.91 15.53 6.32
CA PRO A 123 4.51 16.82 6.86
C PRO A 123 3.91 16.76 8.27
N GLU A 124 3.05 15.78 8.55
CA GLU A 124 2.49 15.59 9.90
C GLU A 124 3.61 15.26 10.92
N LEU A 125 4.56 14.42 10.53
CA LEU A 125 5.70 14.06 11.39
C LEU A 125 6.65 15.24 11.61
N ARG A 126 6.94 16.05 10.59
CA ARG A 126 7.73 17.28 10.73
C ARG A 126 7.08 18.24 11.73
N TRP A 127 5.79 18.50 11.58
CA TRP A 127 5.05 19.35 12.52
C TRP A 127 5.11 18.81 13.95
N LEU A 128 4.89 17.49 14.14
CA LEU A 128 5.01 16.87 15.47
C LEU A 128 6.42 17.05 16.06
N SER A 129 7.46 16.90 15.26
CA SER A 129 8.86 17.11 15.69
C SER A 129 9.12 18.55 16.08
N GLU A 130 8.63 19.52 15.32
CA GLU A 130 8.74 20.96 15.67
C GLU A 130 8.04 21.27 16.99
N GLN A 131 6.85 20.69 17.22
CA GLN A 131 6.13 20.84 18.49
C GLN A 131 6.91 20.21 19.65
N ALA A 132 7.52 19.04 19.46
CA ALA A 132 8.32 18.38 20.49
C ALA A 132 9.57 19.22 20.86
N VAL A 133 10.28 19.76 19.87
CA VAL A 133 11.42 20.67 20.07
C VAL A 133 11.00 21.93 20.86
N ALA A 134 9.85 22.52 20.54
CA ALA A 134 9.35 23.72 21.21
C ALA A 134 8.90 23.46 22.66
N LEU A 135 8.36 22.27 22.94
CA LEU A 135 7.88 21.91 24.28
C LEU A 135 8.99 21.40 25.21
N ALA A 136 10.01 20.75 24.68
CA ALA A 136 11.06 20.11 25.48
C ALA A 136 11.69 21.03 26.53
N PRO A 137 12.15 22.27 26.24
CA PRO A 137 12.71 23.16 27.23
C PRO A 137 11.71 23.58 28.31
N GLN A 138 10.44 23.71 27.98
CA GLN A 138 9.38 24.07 28.92
C GLN A 138 9.10 22.92 29.88
N ILE A 139 9.07 21.71 29.39
CA ILE A 139 8.91 20.46 30.16
C ILE A 139 10.11 20.27 31.09
N GLU A 140 11.33 20.44 30.59
CA GLU A 140 12.55 20.34 31.42
C GLU A 140 12.53 21.32 32.61
N LYS A 141 12.09 22.54 32.37
CA LYS A 141 12.00 23.57 33.44
C LYS A 141 10.91 23.24 34.48
N ALA A 142 9.85 22.52 34.08
CA ALA A 142 8.75 22.19 34.97
C ALA A 142 9.02 20.94 35.82
N ILE A 143 9.81 19.99 35.35
CA ILE A 143 10.09 18.74 36.06
C ILE A 143 10.97 19.02 37.30
N SER A 144 10.49 18.63 38.47
CA SER A 144 11.19 18.84 39.74
C SER A 144 12.43 17.96 39.92
N ASP A 145 12.49 16.79 39.28
CA ASP A 145 13.62 15.86 39.36
C ASP A 145 13.92 15.25 37.97
N LEU A 146 14.74 15.96 37.23
CA LEU A 146 15.18 15.54 35.86
C LEU A 146 16.14 14.35 35.86
N GLY A 147 16.74 14.03 37.02
CA GLY A 147 17.67 12.91 37.16
C GLY A 147 17.01 11.60 37.58
N ALA A 148 15.70 11.62 37.85
CA ALA A 148 14.96 10.42 38.23
C ALA A 148 14.96 9.35 37.13
N ASP A 149 14.90 8.08 37.55
CA ASP A 149 14.87 6.95 36.62
C ASP A 149 13.53 6.91 35.83
N PRO A 150 13.55 6.97 34.48
CA PRO A 150 12.35 6.84 33.66
C PRO A 150 11.67 5.47 33.77
N GLY A 151 12.34 4.46 34.31
CA GLY A 151 11.78 3.14 34.63
C GLY A 151 10.90 3.14 35.90
N ASP A 152 11.08 4.15 36.80
CA ASP A 152 10.24 4.28 37.98
C ASP A 152 8.90 4.94 37.65
N LYS A 153 7.84 4.15 37.73
CA LYS A 153 6.46 4.62 37.49
C LYS A 153 6.01 5.77 38.36
N LYS A 154 6.51 5.85 39.62
CA LYS A 154 6.17 6.94 40.54
C LYS A 154 6.85 8.23 40.14
N ALA A 155 8.13 8.16 39.73
CA ALA A 155 8.88 9.29 39.21
C ALA A 155 8.27 9.85 37.93
N VAL A 156 7.87 8.97 36.98
CA VAL A 156 7.18 9.36 35.75
C VAL A 156 5.83 10.01 36.06
N ALA A 157 5.01 9.42 36.94
CA ALA A 157 3.71 9.99 37.32
C ALA A 157 3.86 11.38 37.96
N LYS A 158 4.93 11.60 38.78
CA LYS A 158 5.25 12.91 39.34
C LYS A 158 5.65 13.90 38.24
N ALA A 159 6.55 13.53 37.33
CA ALA A 159 6.97 14.36 36.20
C ALA A 159 5.82 14.78 35.31
N LEU A 160 4.90 13.87 35.00
CA LEU A 160 3.66 14.15 34.23
C LEU A 160 2.78 15.19 34.96
N LYS A 161 2.67 15.08 36.30
CA LYS A 161 1.92 16.06 37.10
C LYS A 161 2.62 17.43 37.15
N ASP A 162 3.91 17.45 37.31
CA ASP A 162 4.73 18.69 37.34
C ASP A 162 4.60 19.47 36.00
N THR A 163 4.36 18.77 34.89
CA THR A 163 4.28 19.35 33.55
C THR A 163 2.86 19.62 33.07
N GLU A 164 1.82 19.32 33.86
CA GLU A 164 0.41 19.43 33.46
C GLU A 164 0.05 20.83 32.96
N ASP A 165 0.47 21.89 33.68
CA ASP A 165 0.16 23.28 33.31
C ASP A 165 0.77 23.68 31.97
N VAL A 166 1.98 23.16 31.66
CA VAL A 166 2.70 23.42 30.41
C VAL A 166 2.07 22.70 29.24
N THR A 167 1.63 21.46 29.44
CA THR A 167 1.16 20.57 28.36
C THR A 167 -0.34 20.70 28.06
N LYS A 168 -1.14 21.16 29.02
CA LYS A 168 -2.61 21.23 28.94
C LYS A 168 -3.11 22.06 27.75
N ASN A 169 -2.56 23.24 27.55
CA ASN A 169 -2.99 24.12 26.45
C ASN A 169 -2.62 23.54 25.09
N TRP A 170 -1.44 22.94 24.96
CA TRP A 170 -1.02 22.26 23.75
C TRP A 170 -1.91 21.05 23.44
N ALA A 171 -2.17 20.20 24.43
CA ALA A 171 -3.04 19.03 24.29
C ALA A 171 -4.48 19.44 23.86
N ALA A 172 -5.02 20.51 24.45
CA ALA A 172 -6.36 21.00 24.11
C ALA A 172 -6.46 21.54 22.67
N SER A 173 -5.38 22.10 22.14
CA SER A 173 -5.35 22.66 20.77
C SER A 173 -4.88 21.65 19.71
N PHE A 174 -4.38 20.47 20.10
CA PHE A 174 -3.72 19.52 19.22
C PHE A 174 -4.56 19.15 17.98
N LYS A 175 -5.79 18.68 18.17
CA LYS A 175 -6.66 18.25 17.07
C LYS A 175 -6.93 19.39 16.10
N LYS A 176 -7.23 20.58 16.61
CA LYS A 176 -7.48 21.76 15.79
C LYS A 176 -6.25 22.17 14.97
N ASN A 177 -5.06 22.12 15.58
CA ASN A 177 -3.82 22.45 14.89
C ASN A 177 -3.48 21.42 13.80
N MET A 178 -3.75 20.12 14.04
CA MET A 178 -3.59 19.08 13.03
C MET A 178 -4.59 19.24 11.88
N GLU A 179 -5.82 19.67 12.15
CA GLU A 179 -6.82 19.98 11.13
C GLU A 179 -6.37 21.12 10.24
N VAL A 180 -5.93 22.23 10.82
CA VAL A 180 -5.36 23.39 10.11
C VAL A 180 -4.15 22.98 9.25
N LEU A 181 -3.26 22.15 9.77
CA LEU A 181 -2.13 21.61 8.99
C LEU A 181 -2.59 20.86 7.73
N ARG A 182 -3.62 20.03 7.88
CA ARG A 182 -4.19 19.24 6.78
C ARG A 182 -4.93 20.12 5.76
N GLU A 183 -5.63 21.15 6.21
CA GLU A 183 -6.27 22.13 5.32
C GLU A 183 -5.24 22.95 4.52
N GLN A 184 -4.11 23.30 5.12
CA GLN A 184 -3.04 24.06 4.47
C GLN A 184 -2.14 23.21 3.59
N ASN A 185 -2.09 21.88 3.79
CA ASN A 185 -1.28 20.96 3.02
C ASN A 185 -2.11 19.71 2.66
N VAL A 186 -2.55 19.67 1.42
CA VAL A 186 -3.39 18.58 0.88
C VAL A 186 -2.73 17.20 1.06
N LEU A 187 -1.41 17.12 0.92
CA LEU A 187 -0.64 15.89 1.11
C LEU A 187 -0.04 15.76 2.53
N ALA A 188 -0.60 16.45 3.54
CA ALA A 188 -0.14 16.32 4.92
C ALA A 188 -0.05 14.85 5.39
N ALA A 189 -1.00 14.02 4.97
CA ALA A 189 -1.04 12.59 5.27
C ALA A 189 -0.12 11.73 4.39
N GLY A 190 0.58 12.33 3.44
CA GLY A 190 1.46 11.68 2.47
C GLY A 190 0.73 11.02 1.30
N LEU A 191 1.47 10.82 0.20
CA LEU A 191 0.93 10.29 -1.05
C LEU A 191 0.26 8.93 -0.86
N ALA A 192 0.87 8.01 -0.11
CA ALA A 192 0.31 6.67 0.10
C ALA A 192 -1.09 6.70 0.74
N SER A 193 -1.36 7.67 1.63
CA SER A 193 -2.69 7.87 2.23
C SER A 193 -3.68 8.42 1.21
N ALA A 194 -3.26 9.36 0.38
CA ALA A 194 -4.08 9.92 -0.68
C ALA A 194 -4.48 8.88 -1.74
N LEU A 195 -3.63 7.88 -2.01
CA LEU A 195 -3.87 6.83 -3.01
C LEU A 195 -4.67 5.64 -2.46
N PHE A 196 -4.29 5.13 -1.28
CA PHE A 196 -4.79 3.86 -0.76
C PHE A 196 -5.69 3.99 0.46
N GLY A 197 -5.98 5.23 0.85
CA GLY A 197 -6.81 5.56 1.98
C GLY A 197 -6.09 5.49 3.33
N ARG A 198 -6.67 6.18 4.30
CA ARG A 198 -6.24 6.19 5.69
C ARG A 198 -7.45 6.10 6.62
N MET A 199 -7.33 5.29 7.66
CA MET A 199 -8.33 5.18 8.72
C MET A 199 -7.67 5.42 10.07
N VAL A 200 -8.14 6.42 10.79
CA VAL A 200 -7.68 6.82 12.12
C VAL A 200 -8.87 6.79 13.07
N THR A 201 -8.93 5.81 13.96
CA THR A 201 -10.07 5.64 14.88
C THR A 201 -10.10 6.71 15.97
N SER A 202 -8.95 7.25 16.37
CA SER A 202 -8.81 8.33 17.36
C SER A 202 -9.19 9.72 16.82
N ASP A 203 -9.19 9.88 15.48
CA ASP A 203 -9.46 11.15 14.80
C ASP A 203 -10.17 10.87 13.45
N PRO A 204 -11.50 10.71 13.45
CA PRO A 204 -12.27 10.43 12.23
C PRO A 204 -12.13 11.50 11.14
N ALA A 205 -11.87 12.76 11.50
CA ALA A 205 -11.63 13.84 10.55
C ALA A 205 -10.32 13.65 9.74
N ALA A 206 -9.43 12.78 10.22
CA ALA A 206 -8.20 12.42 9.51
C ALA A 206 -8.37 11.28 8.50
N ASN A 207 -9.56 10.71 8.35
CA ASN A 207 -9.82 9.62 7.42
C ASN A 207 -9.78 10.12 5.97
N ILE A 208 -9.25 9.27 5.08
CA ILE A 208 -9.15 9.54 3.66
C ILE A 208 -9.68 8.32 2.92
N ASP A 209 -10.65 8.51 2.05
CA ASP A 209 -11.18 7.46 1.19
C ASP A 209 -10.16 7.09 0.10
N ALA A 210 -10.04 5.79 -0.16
CA ALA A 210 -9.11 5.30 -1.16
C ALA A 210 -9.66 5.47 -2.58
N PRO A 211 -9.04 6.23 -3.48
CA PRO A 211 -9.44 6.28 -4.89
C PRO A 211 -8.83 5.14 -5.72
N ILE A 212 -7.81 4.45 -5.21
CA ILE A 212 -7.23 3.29 -5.88
C ILE A 212 -7.68 2.02 -5.17
N HIS A 213 -8.56 1.27 -5.83
CA HIS A 213 -9.12 0.03 -5.34
C HIS A 213 -8.33 -1.14 -5.90
N VAL A 214 -7.79 -2.00 -5.03
CA VAL A 214 -6.97 -3.15 -5.41
C VAL A 214 -7.67 -4.42 -4.95
N ALA A 215 -7.99 -5.30 -5.89
CA ALA A 215 -8.52 -6.62 -5.59
C ALA A 215 -7.41 -7.57 -5.07
N HIS A 216 -7.81 -8.66 -4.42
CA HIS A 216 -6.90 -9.78 -4.22
C HIS A 216 -6.59 -10.42 -5.57
N ALA A 217 -5.33 -10.65 -5.89
CA ALA A 217 -4.97 -11.48 -7.05
C ALA A 217 -5.11 -12.96 -6.68
N PHE A 218 -5.49 -13.80 -7.64
CA PHE A 218 -5.65 -15.23 -7.43
C PHE A 218 -5.32 -16.02 -8.69
N THR A 219 -4.94 -17.31 -8.54
CA THR A 219 -4.61 -18.16 -9.69
C THR A 219 -5.84 -18.42 -10.54
N VAL A 220 -5.70 -18.29 -11.87
CA VAL A 220 -6.78 -18.57 -12.86
C VAL A 220 -7.12 -20.05 -12.95
N HIS A 221 -6.30 -20.92 -12.40
CA HIS A 221 -6.40 -22.38 -12.32
C HIS A 221 -6.48 -22.84 -10.86
N GLU A 222 -6.73 -24.09 -10.61
CA GLU A 222 -6.62 -24.71 -9.29
C GLU A 222 -5.20 -24.52 -8.72
N GLU A 223 -5.07 -24.45 -7.39
CA GLU A 223 -3.77 -24.24 -6.77
C GLU A 223 -2.77 -25.34 -7.12
N GLU A 224 -1.53 -24.93 -7.33
CA GLU A 224 -0.39 -25.81 -7.54
C GLU A 224 0.65 -25.47 -6.45
N THR A 225 0.85 -26.40 -5.52
CA THR A 225 1.76 -26.22 -4.38
C THR A 225 2.70 -27.39 -4.27
N GLU A 226 3.92 -27.12 -3.84
CA GLU A 226 4.94 -28.11 -3.52
C GLU A 226 5.54 -27.79 -2.16
N SER A 227 5.80 -28.82 -1.37
CA SER A 227 6.53 -28.69 -0.10
C SER A 227 8.01 -28.81 -0.37
N ASP A 228 8.72 -27.70 -0.22
CA ASP A 228 10.18 -27.65 -0.33
C ASP A 228 10.80 -27.92 1.04
N TYR A 229 11.47 -29.04 1.11
CA TYR A 229 12.15 -29.54 2.31
C TYR A 229 13.64 -29.30 2.19
N PHE A 230 14.22 -28.49 3.06
CA PHE A 230 15.63 -28.21 3.02
C PHE A 230 16.31 -28.42 4.37
N THR A 231 17.57 -28.84 4.31
CA THR A 231 18.43 -29.09 5.47
C THR A 231 19.69 -28.23 5.34
N ALA A 232 20.16 -27.66 6.45
CA ALA A 232 21.48 -27.06 6.50
C ALA A 232 22.52 -28.16 6.81
N VAL A 233 23.54 -28.28 5.98
CA VAL A 233 24.67 -29.17 6.18
C VAL A 233 25.82 -28.38 6.79
N ASP A 234 26.46 -28.91 7.83
CA ASP A 234 27.66 -28.35 8.44
C ASP A 234 28.88 -28.65 7.54
N ASP A 235 29.36 -27.64 6.82
CA ASP A 235 30.51 -27.76 5.89
C ASP A 235 31.84 -28.15 6.59
N LEU A 236 31.93 -28.00 7.91
CA LEU A 236 33.11 -28.27 8.70
C LEU A 236 33.13 -29.68 9.30
N LYS A 237 31.99 -30.39 9.38
CA LYS A 237 31.86 -31.73 9.88
C LYS A 237 31.90 -32.80 8.78
N ARG A 238 33.03 -32.90 8.11
CA ARG A 238 33.15 -33.79 6.94
C ARG A 238 33.29 -35.27 7.22
N ASP A 239 33.62 -35.70 8.45
CA ASP A 239 34.06 -37.08 8.75
C ASP A 239 33.45 -37.71 10.01
N GLU A 240 32.40 -37.17 10.62
CA GLU A 240 31.71 -37.81 11.73
C GLU A 240 30.40 -38.47 11.26
N ASP A 241 30.14 -39.69 11.72
CA ASP A 241 28.97 -40.54 11.40
C ASP A 241 27.60 -39.90 11.78
N ASP A 242 27.60 -38.68 12.28
CA ASP A 242 26.40 -37.89 12.60
C ASP A 242 26.33 -36.62 11.72
N SER A 243 26.09 -36.84 10.42
CA SER A 243 25.70 -35.75 9.50
C SER A 243 24.25 -35.33 9.75
N GLY A 244 23.82 -35.28 11.01
CA GLY A 244 22.53 -34.81 11.41
C GLY A 244 22.34 -33.38 10.91
N ALA A 245 21.34 -33.17 10.07
CA ALA A 245 20.93 -31.86 9.65
C ALA A 245 20.58 -31.02 10.88
N ASP A 246 21.34 -29.95 11.12
CA ASP A 246 21.22 -29.12 12.31
C ASP A 246 19.87 -28.36 12.32
N THR A 247 19.29 -28.14 11.15
CA THR A 247 17.99 -27.49 11.01
C THR A 247 17.23 -28.07 9.82
N ILE A 248 16.09 -28.66 10.11
CA ILE A 248 15.12 -29.12 9.10
C ILE A 248 14.05 -28.02 8.96
N GLN A 249 13.88 -27.46 7.79
CA GLN A 249 12.80 -26.52 7.51
C GLN A 249 11.99 -26.95 6.30
N GLU A 250 10.68 -26.76 6.40
CA GLU A 250 9.73 -26.97 5.32
C GLU A 250 9.18 -25.63 4.85
N THR A 251 9.13 -25.43 3.56
CA THR A 251 8.58 -24.22 2.95
C THR A 251 7.63 -24.62 1.83
N GLU A 252 6.43 -24.08 1.85
CA GLU A 252 5.51 -24.28 0.74
C GLU A 252 5.87 -23.30 -0.40
N LEU A 253 6.07 -23.85 -1.59
CA LEU A 253 6.23 -23.11 -2.83
C LEU A 253 4.96 -23.25 -3.69
N THR A 254 4.62 -22.20 -4.41
CA THR A 254 3.47 -22.17 -5.30
C THR A 254 3.90 -21.78 -6.69
N SER A 255 3.26 -22.39 -7.69
CA SER A 255 3.38 -21.99 -9.09
C SER A 255 2.01 -21.57 -9.60
N GLY A 256 1.96 -20.62 -10.55
CA GLY A 256 0.67 -20.30 -11.15
C GLY A 256 0.63 -18.99 -11.93
N LEU A 257 -0.46 -18.89 -12.71
CA LEU A 257 -0.85 -17.70 -13.44
C LEU A 257 -1.92 -16.95 -12.65
N PHE A 258 -1.59 -15.74 -12.19
CA PHE A 258 -2.43 -14.93 -11.30
C PHE A 258 -3.15 -13.84 -12.07
N TYR A 259 -4.46 -13.75 -11.88
CA TYR A 259 -5.26 -12.62 -12.31
C TYR A 259 -5.26 -11.52 -11.26
N GLY A 260 -4.86 -10.31 -11.65
CA GLY A 260 -4.91 -9.09 -10.85
C GLY A 260 -5.91 -8.09 -11.40
N TYR A 261 -6.50 -7.27 -10.50
CA TYR A 261 -7.47 -6.24 -10.86
C TYR A 261 -7.31 -5.00 -9.98
N VAL A 262 -7.18 -3.84 -10.63
CA VAL A 262 -7.07 -2.53 -9.97
C VAL A 262 -8.01 -1.54 -10.65
N VAL A 263 -8.66 -0.71 -9.84
CA VAL A 263 -9.48 0.41 -10.32
C VAL A 263 -8.90 1.70 -9.80
N VAL A 264 -8.79 2.69 -10.66
CA VAL A 264 -8.53 4.08 -10.30
C VAL A 264 -9.80 4.88 -10.50
N ASP A 265 -10.35 5.41 -9.42
CA ASP A 265 -11.40 6.42 -9.41
C ASP A 265 -10.75 7.79 -9.63
N VAL A 266 -10.73 8.24 -10.88
CA VAL A 266 -10.01 9.48 -11.26
C VAL A 266 -10.54 10.72 -10.54
N PRO A 267 -11.86 10.97 -10.43
CA PRO A 267 -12.39 12.06 -9.63
C PRO A 267 -11.94 12.04 -8.17
N GLY A 268 -11.97 10.88 -7.52
CA GLY A 268 -11.51 10.72 -6.13
C GLY A 268 -9.99 10.92 -6.00
N LEU A 269 -9.22 10.42 -6.96
CA LEU A 269 -7.76 10.60 -6.99
C LEU A 269 -7.39 12.09 -7.11
N VAL A 270 -8.00 12.80 -8.05
CA VAL A 270 -7.76 14.25 -8.22
C VAL A 270 -8.18 15.02 -6.97
N SER A 271 -9.34 14.73 -6.40
CA SER A 271 -9.82 15.34 -5.16
C SER A 271 -8.81 15.17 -4.02
N ASN A 272 -8.31 13.95 -3.79
CA ASN A 272 -7.34 13.66 -2.73
C ASN A 272 -5.97 14.33 -2.95
N LEU A 273 -5.59 14.58 -4.21
CA LEU A 273 -4.28 15.16 -4.56
C LEU A 273 -4.31 16.70 -4.64
N THR A 274 -5.48 17.30 -4.86
CA THR A 274 -5.59 18.76 -5.04
C THR A 274 -6.43 19.45 -3.96
N GLY A 275 -7.19 18.69 -3.15
CA GLY A 275 -8.12 19.24 -2.17
C GLY A 275 -9.41 19.81 -2.77
N CYS A 276 -9.63 19.65 -4.08
CA CYS A 276 -10.88 20.10 -4.70
C CYS A 276 -12.05 19.18 -4.30
N GLU A 277 -13.26 19.72 -4.37
CA GLU A 277 -14.46 18.91 -4.27
C GLU A 277 -14.51 17.88 -5.42
N ARG A 278 -14.95 16.65 -5.12
CA ARG A 278 -14.94 15.55 -6.09
C ARG A 278 -15.66 15.88 -7.42
N HIS A 279 -16.71 16.71 -7.39
CA HIS A 279 -17.44 17.10 -8.61
C HIS A 279 -16.71 18.14 -9.46
N GLN A 280 -15.69 18.82 -8.90
CA GLN A 280 -14.88 19.86 -9.56
C GLN A 280 -13.59 19.29 -10.19
N TRP A 281 -13.39 17.98 -10.19
CA TRP A 281 -12.14 17.35 -10.63
C TRP A 281 -11.72 17.68 -12.07
N LEU A 282 -12.68 18.04 -12.95
CA LEU A 282 -12.39 18.45 -14.33
C LEU A 282 -11.74 19.84 -14.41
N GLU A 283 -11.97 20.69 -13.43
CA GLU A 283 -11.44 22.05 -13.35
C GLU A 283 -10.08 22.09 -12.61
N ALA A 284 -9.78 21.06 -11.83
CA ALA A 284 -8.56 20.97 -11.03
C ALA A 284 -7.33 20.56 -11.86
N ASP A 285 -6.14 20.80 -11.34
CA ASP A 285 -4.89 20.26 -11.90
C ASP A 285 -4.85 18.75 -11.77
N ARG A 286 -4.67 18.05 -12.87
CA ARG A 286 -4.60 16.60 -12.95
C ARG A 286 -3.19 16.06 -13.18
N SER A 287 -2.18 16.93 -13.17
CA SER A 287 -0.81 16.55 -13.53
C SER A 287 -0.24 15.49 -12.60
N MET A 288 -0.42 15.64 -11.28
CA MET A 288 0.04 14.64 -10.31
C MET A 288 -0.75 13.33 -10.42
N ALA A 289 -2.07 13.40 -10.57
CA ALA A 289 -2.91 12.21 -10.76
C ALA A 289 -2.50 11.42 -12.00
N ALA A 290 -2.19 12.11 -13.10
CA ALA A 290 -1.69 11.52 -14.33
C ALA A 290 -0.32 10.86 -14.13
N GLY A 291 0.58 11.49 -13.39
CA GLY A 291 1.87 10.91 -12.99
C GLY A 291 1.71 9.65 -12.13
N VAL A 292 0.77 9.68 -11.17
CA VAL A 292 0.43 8.51 -10.34
C VAL A 292 -0.05 7.35 -11.20
N VAL A 293 -0.99 7.58 -12.11
CA VAL A 293 -1.53 6.54 -12.98
C VAL A 293 -0.44 5.94 -13.87
N HIS A 294 0.39 6.79 -14.48
CA HIS A 294 1.53 6.34 -15.29
C HIS A 294 2.45 5.41 -14.50
N ASN A 295 2.95 5.86 -13.35
CA ASN A 295 3.89 5.09 -12.54
C ASN A 295 3.23 3.83 -11.97
N LEU A 296 1.96 3.91 -11.56
CA LEU A 296 1.23 2.77 -11.02
C LEU A 296 1.09 1.63 -12.03
N ILE A 297 0.88 1.92 -13.33
CA ILE A 297 0.83 0.89 -14.39
C ILE A 297 2.17 0.14 -14.47
N TYR A 298 3.30 0.83 -14.40
CA TYR A 298 4.61 0.18 -14.36
C TYR A 298 4.78 -0.67 -13.10
N LEU A 299 4.47 -0.11 -11.93
CA LEU A 299 4.57 -0.85 -10.67
C LEU A 299 3.67 -2.09 -10.64
N ILE A 300 2.45 -2.00 -11.16
CA ILE A 300 1.54 -3.15 -11.28
C ILE A 300 2.12 -4.21 -12.21
N ALA A 301 2.73 -3.82 -13.32
CA ALA A 301 3.21 -4.74 -14.33
C ALA A 301 4.58 -5.38 -13.99
N GLU A 302 5.43 -4.71 -13.22
CA GLU A 302 6.84 -5.10 -13.06
C GLU A 302 7.23 -5.43 -11.60
N VAL A 303 6.54 -4.86 -10.59
CA VAL A 303 6.89 -5.08 -9.18
C VAL A 303 6.16 -6.30 -8.61
N SER A 304 6.89 -7.39 -8.50
CA SER A 304 6.38 -8.65 -7.96
C SER A 304 6.32 -8.65 -6.44
N PRO A 305 5.25 -9.16 -5.81
CA PRO A 305 5.26 -9.48 -4.41
C PRO A 305 6.18 -10.69 -4.15
N GLY A 306 6.71 -10.82 -2.94
CA GLY A 306 7.52 -11.97 -2.59
C GLY A 306 7.93 -12.01 -1.12
N ALA A 307 7.92 -13.21 -0.59
CA ALA A 307 8.62 -13.58 0.62
C ALA A 307 9.82 -14.44 0.24
N LYS A 308 10.89 -14.44 1.03
CA LYS A 308 12.10 -15.21 0.78
C LYS A 308 12.74 -14.94 -0.61
N LEU A 309 12.92 -13.66 -0.95
CA LEU A 309 13.45 -13.23 -2.25
C LEU A 309 14.74 -13.94 -2.67
N GLY A 310 15.65 -14.17 -1.71
CA GLY A 310 16.95 -14.80 -1.96
C GLY A 310 16.88 -16.27 -2.39
N SER A 311 15.81 -17.00 -2.06
CA SER A 311 15.65 -18.42 -2.40
C SER A 311 14.64 -18.69 -3.50
N THR A 312 13.72 -17.74 -3.76
CA THR A 312 12.63 -17.96 -4.74
C THR A 312 12.71 -17.05 -5.96
N ALA A 313 13.47 -15.94 -5.86
CA ALA A 313 13.61 -14.94 -6.95
C ALA A 313 12.29 -14.67 -7.72
N PRO A 314 11.21 -14.25 -7.05
CA PRO A 314 9.87 -14.19 -7.62
C PRO A 314 9.70 -12.96 -8.53
N TYR A 315 10.63 -12.76 -9.44
CA TYR A 315 10.64 -11.61 -10.34
C TYR A 315 9.95 -11.98 -11.66
N GLY A 316 8.69 -11.57 -11.80
CA GLY A 316 7.91 -11.78 -13.00
C GLY A 316 7.27 -10.48 -13.48
N ARG A 317 7.35 -10.19 -14.77
CA ARG A 317 6.56 -9.13 -15.40
C ARG A 317 5.18 -9.65 -15.78
N ALA A 318 4.20 -8.75 -15.88
CA ALA A 318 2.90 -9.11 -16.39
C ALA A 318 3.01 -9.66 -17.82
N GLU A 319 2.50 -10.86 -18.05
CA GLU A 319 2.38 -11.45 -19.39
C GLU A 319 1.23 -10.85 -20.18
N MET A 320 0.24 -10.27 -19.47
CA MET A 320 -0.85 -9.51 -20.04
C MET A 320 -1.18 -8.31 -19.14
N VAL A 321 -1.39 -7.16 -19.78
CA VAL A 321 -1.97 -5.95 -19.18
C VAL A 321 -3.10 -5.49 -20.09
N LEU A 322 -4.30 -5.31 -19.55
CA LEU A 322 -5.42 -4.67 -20.21
C LEU A 322 -5.83 -3.46 -19.38
N VAL A 323 -5.85 -2.29 -19.98
CA VAL A 323 -6.36 -1.06 -19.36
C VAL A 323 -7.62 -0.62 -20.09
N GLU A 324 -8.68 -0.39 -19.31
CA GLU A 324 -9.97 0.11 -19.78
C GLU A 324 -10.25 1.48 -19.17
N ALA A 325 -10.78 2.40 -19.96
CA ALA A 325 -11.18 3.75 -19.53
C ALA A 325 -12.66 4.01 -19.87
N GLY A 326 -13.43 4.46 -18.88
CA GLY A 326 -14.85 4.72 -19.07
C GLY A 326 -15.51 5.43 -17.88
N ASP A 327 -16.82 5.66 -17.98
CA ASP A 327 -17.59 6.39 -16.96
C ASP A 327 -18.58 5.49 -16.18
N ARG A 328 -18.75 4.24 -16.59
CA ARG A 328 -19.66 3.31 -15.94
C ARG A 328 -19.03 2.66 -14.72
N GLN A 329 -19.88 2.09 -13.86
CA GLN A 329 -19.43 1.34 -12.68
C GLN A 329 -18.40 0.29 -13.08
N PRO A 330 -17.19 0.32 -12.47
CA PRO A 330 -16.14 -0.66 -12.75
C PRO A 330 -16.59 -2.10 -12.50
N ARG A 331 -16.06 -3.02 -13.27
CA ARG A 331 -16.34 -4.45 -13.15
C ARG A 331 -15.09 -5.29 -13.30
N SER A 332 -14.92 -6.26 -12.42
CA SER A 332 -13.85 -7.24 -12.54
C SER A 332 -14.16 -8.28 -13.63
N LEU A 333 -13.13 -8.72 -14.35
CA LEU A 333 -13.22 -9.87 -15.26
C LEU A 333 -12.98 -11.20 -14.54
N SER A 334 -12.94 -11.22 -13.22
CA SER A 334 -12.73 -12.44 -12.43
C SER A 334 -13.74 -13.55 -12.77
N ALA A 335 -14.96 -13.19 -13.15
CA ALA A 335 -15.99 -14.16 -13.52
C ALA A 335 -15.61 -15.06 -14.71
N ALA A 336 -14.68 -14.63 -15.58
CA ALA A 336 -14.08 -15.46 -16.62
C ALA A 336 -13.38 -16.72 -16.06
N PHE A 337 -12.94 -16.66 -14.81
CA PHE A 337 -12.18 -17.70 -14.12
C PHE A 337 -12.99 -18.41 -13.03
N ARG A 338 -14.32 -18.26 -12.99
CA ARG A 338 -15.17 -18.98 -12.03
C ARG A 338 -14.95 -20.49 -12.16
N GLU A 339 -14.93 -20.98 -13.38
CA GLU A 339 -14.39 -22.29 -13.70
C GLU A 339 -12.88 -22.16 -13.92
N PRO A 340 -12.06 -23.01 -13.28
CA PRO A 340 -10.62 -23.00 -13.50
C PRO A 340 -10.26 -23.03 -14.99
N ALA A 341 -9.28 -22.23 -15.37
CA ALA A 341 -8.62 -22.35 -16.67
C ALA A 341 -7.49 -23.39 -16.58
N ALA A 342 -6.93 -23.81 -17.69
CA ALA A 342 -5.61 -24.43 -17.66
C ALA A 342 -4.56 -23.41 -17.21
N ALA A 343 -3.48 -23.87 -16.55
CA ALA A 343 -2.38 -23.04 -16.06
C ALA A 343 -1.50 -22.51 -17.22
N SER A 344 -2.11 -21.80 -18.16
CA SER A 344 -1.42 -21.25 -19.33
C SER A 344 -2.02 -19.92 -19.78
N LEU A 345 -1.17 -19.03 -20.27
CA LEU A 345 -1.58 -17.73 -20.79
C LEU A 345 -2.61 -17.85 -21.95
N PRO A 346 -2.43 -18.75 -22.96
CA PRO A 346 -3.42 -18.90 -24.03
C PRO A 346 -4.82 -19.26 -23.52
N ALA A 347 -4.92 -20.19 -22.58
CA ALA A 347 -6.21 -20.62 -22.02
C ALA A 347 -6.86 -19.50 -21.20
N ALA A 348 -6.10 -18.78 -20.39
CA ALA A 348 -6.58 -17.66 -19.62
C ALA A 348 -7.06 -16.52 -20.50
N LEU A 349 -6.29 -16.17 -21.54
CA LEU A 349 -6.63 -15.10 -22.47
C LEU A 349 -7.90 -15.43 -23.27
N ALA A 350 -8.08 -16.68 -23.72
CA ALA A 350 -9.28 -17.13 -24.41
C ALA A 350 -10.54 -16.97 -23.54
N LYS A 351 -10.48 -17.36 -22.25
CA LYS A 351 -11.60 -17.16 -21.30
C LYS A 351 -11.90 -15.67 -21.08
N MET A 352 -10.88 -14.85 -20.91
CA MET A 352 -11.05 -13.40 -20.77
C MET A 352 -11.69 -12.78 -22.00
N LYS A 353 -11.21 -13.12 -23.20
CA LYS A 353 -11.73 -12.65 -24.48
C LYS A 353 -13.21 -12.98 -24.61
N GLN A 354 -13.59 -14.24 -24.43
CA GLN A 354 -14.98 -14.69 -24.49
C GLN A 354 -15.88 -13.97 -23.50
N HIS A 355 -15.39 -13.78 -22.26
CA HIS A 355 -16.14 -13.07 -21.23
C HIS A 355 -16.31 -11.59 -21.59
N LEU A 356 -15.25 -10.94 -22.07
CA LEU A 356 -15.24 -9.54 -22.45
C LEU A 356 -16.22 -9.28 -23.61
N GLU A 357 -16.18 -10.10 -24.68
CA GLU A 357 -17.11 -10.05 -25.82
C GLU A 357 -18.58 -10.22 -25.39
N THR A 358 -18.81 -11.12 -24.44
CA THR A 358 -20.16 -11.35 -23.90
C THR A 358 -20.63 -10.12 -23.08
N MET A 359 -19.78 -9.55 -22.23
CA MET A 359 -20.11 -8.37 -21.45
C MET A 359 -20.36 -7.15 -22.35
N ASP A 360 -19.51 -6.93 -23.35
CA ASP A 360 -19.67 -5.83 -24.30
C ASP A 360 -21.01 -5.92 -25.05
N ARG A 361 -21.37 -7.09 -25.50
CA ARG A 361 -22.66 -7.32 -26.21
C ARG A 361 -23.86 -7.13 -25.28
N LEU A 362 -23.78 -7.55 -24.01
CA LEU A 362 -24.94 -7.53 -23.11
C LEU A 362 -25.13 -6.15 -22.45
N TYR A 363 -24.03 -5.44 -22.14
CA TYR A 363 -24.08 -4.21 -21.37
C TYR A 363 -23.76 -2.97 -22.18
N GLU A 364 -23.21 -3.11 -23.39
CA GLU A 364 -22.88 -2.01 -24.32
C GLU A 364 -22.09 -0.89 -23.60
N THR A 365 -21.07 -1.28 -22.79
CA THR A 365 -20.36 -0.36 -21.91
C THR A 365 -19.52 0.66 -22.66
N GLY A 366 -18.87 0.23 -23.76
CA GLY A 366 -18.11 1.09 -24.67
C GLY A 366 -16.87 1.73 -24.05
N GLU A 367 -16.16 1.01 -23.17
CA GLU A 367 -14.87 1.45 -22.65
C GLU A 367 -13.82 1.55 -23.76
N ALA A 368 -12.99 2.59 -23.72
CA ALA A 368 -11.78 2.66 -24.52
C ALA A 368 -10.70 1.75 -23.89
N ARG A 369 -9.93 1.04 -24.71
CA ARG A 369 -9.01 0.00 -24.24
C ARG A 369 -7.63 0.11 -24.85
N ARG A 370 -6.63 -0.38 -24.10
CA ARG A 370 -5.26 -0.69 -24.58
C ARG A 370 -4.80 -1.99 -23.94
N SER A 371 -4.05 -2.80 -24.68
CA SER A 371 -3.56 -4.08 -24.18
C SER A 371 -2.09 -4.33 -24.52
N LEU A 372 -1.46 -5.13 -23.67
CA LEU A 372 -0.15 -5.76 -23.87
C LEU A 372 -0.32 -7.23 -23.57
N HIS A 373 0.16 -8.10 -24.41
CA HIS A 373 0.34 -9.53 -24.12
C HIS A 373 1.32 -10.15 -25.10
N THR A 374 1.90 -11.28 -24.71
CA THR A 374 2.97 -11.95 -25.50
C THR A 374 2.44 -12.84 -26.65
N LEU A 375 1.13 -13.04 -26.72
CA LEU A 375 0.48 -13.84 -27.79
C LEU A 375 0.14 -13.00 -29.02
N ASN A 376 -0.09 -13.66 -30.16
CA ASN A 376 -0.51 -12.99 -31.39
C ASN A 376 -2.04 -12.76 -31.49
N ASP A 377 -2.81 -13.24 -30.52
CA ASP A 377 -4.26 -13.05 -30.47
C ASP A 377 -4.62 -11.61 -30.05
N GLU A 378 -5.82 -11.13 -30.35
CA GLU A 378 -6.28 -9.79 -30.00
C GLU A 378 -7.44 -9.86 -29.02
N LEU A 379 -7.41 -8.94 -28.02
CA LEU A 379 -8.55 -8.70 -27.14
C LEU A 379 -9.54 -7.74 -27.82
N PRO A 380 -10.86 -7.87 -27.55
CA PRO A 380 -11.90 -7.07 -28.18
C PRO A 380 -11.69 -5.56 -27.98
N ALA A 381 -11.66 -4.82 -29.07
CA ALA A 381 -11.49 -3.36 -29.11
C ALA A 381 -10.30 -2.83 -28.24
N ALA A 382 -9.25 -3.65 -28.07
CA ALA A 382 -8.09 -3.34 -27.25
C ALA A 382 -6.80 -3.33 -28.10
N PRO A 383 -6.50 -2.25 -28.82
CA PRO A 383 -5.26 -2.13 -29.57
C PRO A 383 -4.04 -2.48 -28.74
N ARG A 384 -3.13 -3.28 -29.30
CA ARG A 384 -1.89 -3.70 -28.64
C ARG A 384 -0.85 -2.61 -28.68
N GLY A 385 -0.06 -2.53 -27.60
CA GLY A 385 1.06 -1.62 -27.48
C GLY A 385 2.10 -2.14 -26.47
N SER A 386 3.18 -1.42 -26.36
CA SER A 386 4.16 -1.58 -25.28
C SER A 386 3.61 -1.08 -23.95
N LEU A 387 4.22 -1.48 -22.84
CA LEU A 387 3.86 -0.98 -21.51
C LEU A 387 3.95 0.57 -21.45
N ARG A 388 4.98 1.14 -22.10
CA ARG A 388 5.13 2.58 -22.22
C ARG A 388 3.95 3.25 -22.92
N GLU A 389 3.53 2.72 -24.06
CA GLU A 389 2.40 3.28 -24.81
C GLU A 389 1.09 3.19 -24.01
N ILE A 390 0.87 2.11 -23.27
CA ILE A 390 -0.30 1.95 -22.38
C ILE A 390 -0.25 2.95 -21.23
N ALA A 391 0.90 3.11 -20.57
CA ALA A 391 1.08 4.03 -19.46
C ALA A 391 0.91 5.49 -19.91
N GLU A 392 1.48 5.89 -21.06
CA GLU A 392 1.30 7.23 -21.62
C GLU A 392 -0.13 7.48 -22.08
N TRP A 393 -0.81 6.49 -22.67
CA TRP A 393 -2.22 6.59 -23.01
C TRP A 393 -3.10 6.80 -21.77
N ALA A 394 -2.88 6.03 -20.72
CA ALA A 394 -3.64 6.17 -19.47
C ALA A 394 -3.38 7.52 -18.78
N LYS A 395 -2.13 7.99 -18.79
CA LYS A 395 -1.74 9.33 -18.33
C LYS A 395 -2.45 10.43 -19.13
N ALA A 396 -2.45 10.32 -20.45
CA ALA A 396 -3.15 11.27 -21.33
C ALA A 396 -4.67 11.25 -21.08
N THR A 397 -5.25 10.09 -20.80
CA THR A 397 -6.67 9.95 -20.46
C THR A 397 -7.02 10.65 -19.14
N VAL A 398 -6.12 10.70 -18.16
CA VAL A 398 -6.34 11.47 -16.92
C VAL A 398 -6.25 12.98 -17.18
N LEU A 399 -5.28 13.40 -18.00
CA LEU A 399 -5.11 14.83 -18.36
C LEU A 399 -6.26 15.35 -19.21
N SER A 400 -6.76 14.53 -20.15
CA SER A 400 -7.85 14.84 -21.07
C SER A 400 -8.85 13.69 -21.05
N PRO A 401 -9.78 13.67 -20.09
CA PRO A 401 -10.62 12.50 -19.81
C PRO A 401 -11.73 12.24 -20.84
N GLU A 402 -11.77 12.98 -21.93
CA GLU A 402 -12.67 12.72 -23.05
C GLU A 402 -12.16 11.52 -23.87
N VAL A 403 -12.89 10.43 -23.82
CA VAL A 403 -12.57 9.24 -24.62
C VAL A 403 -13.57 9.07 -25.76
N HIS A 404 -13.03 8.73 -26.93
CA HIS A 404 -13.82 8.31 -28.07
C HIS A 404 -14.07 6.80 -27.98
N ARG A 405 -15.32 6.41 -28.17
CA ARG A 405 -15.73 4.99 -28.31
C ARG A 405 -15.17 4.38 -29.58
#